data_bdb3cc59cc4c59ac86feced435501737
#
_entry.id   bdb3cc59cc4c59ac86feced435501737
#
_cell.length_a   1.000
_cell.length_b   1.000
_cell.length_c   1.000
_cell.angle_alpha   90.00
_cell.angle_beta   90.00
_cell.angle_gamma   90.00
#
_symmetry.space_group_name_H-M   'P 1'
#
loop_
_entity.id
_entity.type
_entity.pdbx_description
1 polymer ?
#
loop_
_entity_poly.entity_id
_entity_poly.type
_entity_poly.pdbx_seq_one_letter_code
_entity_poly.pdbx_strand_id
1 'polypeptide(L)'
;MNQKSKNEIIEDMMRRPIPRKKVGIVRLQMVKEGRTLYGMHRFTDPAQAAEMVRPLFDMADREMVLVLSLNTILEPMALEIAVVGGLNSCTIDCRDIFKHAVLNNAAFIMCFHNHPSGNPQPSEEDRRLTVRIEESGRILGILLLDHIIVGEDLKYYSFKEHYGIRYAGREVA
;
A
#
# COMPACT_ATOMS: atom_id res chain seq x y z
N MET A 1 -34.52 2.68 26.62
CA MET A 1 -33.56 3.79 26.45
C MET A 1 -33.31 3.93 24.97
N ASN A 2 -33.81 5.01 24.35
CA ASN A 2 -33.58 5.25 22.91
C ASN A 2 -32.11 5.61 22.69
N GLN A 3 -31.40 4.78 21.95
CA GLN A 3 -30.02 5.03 21.58
C GLN A 3 -30.02 6.14 20.50
N LYS A 4 -29.44 7.31 20.84
CA LYS A 4 -29.30 8.43 19.90
C LYS A 4 -28.54 7.96 18.66
N SER A 5 -28.98 8.39 17.47
CA SER A 5 -28.26 8.16 16.23
C SER A 5 -26.90 8.86 16.26
N LYS A 6 -25.95 8.39 15.45
CA LYS A 6 -24.62 9.00 15.33
C LYS A 6 -24.69 10.50 14.96
N ASN A 7 -25.65 10.87 14.14
CA ASN A 7 -25.85 12.26 13.72
C ASN A 7 -26.37 13.13 14.88
N GLU A 8 -27.31 12.62 15.69
CA GLU A 8 -27.82 13.34 16.88
C GLU A 8 -26.73 13.54 17.93
N ILE A 9 -25.83 12.58 18.11
CA ILE A 9 -24.66 12.71 18.99
C ILE A 9 -23.73 13.82 18.49
N ILE A 10 -23.45 13.85 17.19
CA ILE A 10 -22.61 14.86 16.56
C ILE A 10 -23.23 16.26 16.70
N GLU A 11 -24.52 16.40 16.42
CA GLU A 11 -25.25 17.70 16.60
C GLU A 11 -25.22 18.17 18.03
N ASP A 12 -25.42 17.28 18.99
CA ASP A 12 -25.38 17.58 20.43
C ASP A 12 -23.98 18.06 20.87
N MET A 13 -22.92 17.41 20.33
CA MET A 13 -21.56 17.85 20.55
C MET A 13 -21.28 19.24 19.96
N MET A 14 -21.84 19.54 18.80
CA MET A 14 -21.65 20.84 18.12
C MET A 14 -22.42 21.99 18.81
N ARG A 15 -23.47 21.70 19.55
CA ARG A 15 -24.25 22.70 20.32
C ARG A 15 -23.63 23.08 21.65
N ARG A 16 -22.68 22.30 22.17
CA ARG A 16 -22.03 22.61 23.45
C ARG A 16 -21.12 23.83 23.32
N PRO A 17 -21.06 24.72 24.31
CA PRO A 17 -20.12 25.82 24.29
C PRO A 17 -18.69 25.26 24.31
N ILE A 18 -17.99 25.37 23.17
CA ILE A 18 -16.64 24.81 22.99
C ILE A 18 -15.62 25.89 23.28
N PRO A 19 -14.59 25.60 24.11
CA PRO A 19 -13.51 26.53 24.32
C PRO A 19 -12.70 26.69 23.03
N ARG A 20 -12.67 27.90 22.53
CA ARG A 20 -11.76 28.56 21.56
C ARG A 20 -11.21 27.83 20.32
N LYS A 21 -11.23 26.50 20.20
CA LYS A 21 -10.74 25.75 19.03
C LYS A 21 -11.81 24.80 18.51
N LYS A 22 -12.04 24.82 17.20
CA LYS A 22 -12.95 23.90 16.50
C LYS A 22 -12.17 22.76 15.90
N VAL A 23 -12.69 21.54 15.99
CA VAL A 23 -12.17 20.35 15.30
C VAL A 23 -13.12 20.02 14.17
N GLY A 24 -12.57 19.78 12.97
CA GLY A 24 -13.35 19.37 11.81
C GLY A 24 -13.88 17.95 11.97
N ILE A 25 -15.15 17.74 11.59
CA ILE A 25 -15.72 16.40 11.43
C ILE A 25 -15.49 16.00 9.98
N VAL A 26 -14.78 14.90 9.75
CA VAL A 26 -14.40 14.46 8.41
C VAL A 26 -15.03 13.11 8.06
N ARG A 27 -15.32 12.94 6.76
CA ARG A 27 -15.66 11.65 6.16
C ARG A 27 -14.55 11.31 5.17
N LEU A 28 -13.99 10.10 5.25
CA LEU A 28 -13.04 9.60 4.28
C LEU A 28 -13.79 8.82 3.20
N GLN A 29 -13.44 9.04 1.96
CA GLN A 29 -14.00 8.36 0.81
C GLN A 29 -12.91 8.08 -0.20
N MET A 30 -12.82 6.83 -0.67
CA MET A 30 -11.99 6.46 -1.80
C MET A 30 -12.70 6.80 -3.11
N VAL A 31 -11.97 7.40 -4.04
CA VAL A 31 -12.41 7.66 -5.40
C VAL A 31 -11.64 6.75 -6.34
N LYS A 32 -12.34 5.94 -7.16
CA LYS A 32 -11.72 5.13 -8.19
C LYS A 32 -11.57 5.96 -9.45
N GLU A 33 -10.33 6.23 -9.84
CA GLU A 33 -10.00 7.04 -11.03
C GLU A 33 -9.99 6.22 -12.32
N GLY A 34 -9.81 4.91 -12.22
CA GLY A 34 -9.76 4.02 -13.37
C GLY A 34 -9.94 2.55 -12.99
N ARG A 35 -9.83 1.69 -13.99
CA ARG A 35 -9.80 0.23 -13.80
C ARG A 35 -8.72 -0.34 -14.69
N THR A 36 -7.84 -1.15 -14.11
CA THR A 36 -6.87 -1.95 -14.85
C THR A 36 -7.36 -3.38 -14.86
N LEU A 37 -7.39 -3.98 -16.05
CA LEU A 37 -7.67 -5.41 -16.18
C LEU A 37 -6.37 -6.16 -15.86
N TYR A 38 -6.43 -7.04 -14.87
CA TYR A 38 -5.39 -8.03 -14.65
C TYR A 38 -5.99 -9.42 -14.95
N GLY A 39 -5.27 -10.21 -15.73
CA GLY A 39 -5.75 -11.51 -16.21
C GLY A 39 -5.76 -12.64 -15.18
N MET A 40 -5.58 -12.32 -13.89
CA MET A 40 -5.39 -13.33 -12.86
C MET A 40 -6.28 -13.12 -11.64
N HIS A 41 -6.76 -14.24 -11.12
CA HIS A 41 -7.56 -14.24 -9.89
C HIS A 41 -6.70 -14.16 -8.62
N ARG A 42 -5.46 -14.67 -8.66
CA ARG A 42 -4.51 -14.67 -7.53
C ARG A 42 -3.10 -14.49 -8.05
N PHE A 43 -2.27 -13.78 -7.29
CA PHE A 43 -0.83 -13.76 -7.54
C PHE A 43 -0.17 -14.94 -6.86
N THR A 44 0.41 -15.82 -7.66
CA THR A 44 1.15 -16.99 -7.19
C THR A 44 2.66 -16.83 -7.34
N ASP A 45 3.08 -15.83 -8.15
CA ASP A 45 4.46 -15.63 -8.58
C ASP A 45 4.78 -14.13 -8.61
N PRO A 46 5.92 -13.68 -8.01
CA PRO A 46 6.38 -12.30 -8.08
C PRO A 46 6.58 -11.77 -9.51
N ALA A 47 6.99 -12.62 -10.46
CA ALA A 47 7.17 -12.22 -11.86
C ALA A 47 5.85 -11.70 -12.46
N GLN A 48 4.76 -12.41 -12.20
CA GLN A 48 3.43 -12.02 -12.68
C GLN A 48 2.97 -10.69 -12.07
N ALA A 49 3.26 -10.48 -10.79
CA ALA A 49 2.95 -9.22 -10.11
C ALA A 49 3.77 -8.05 -10.68
N ALA A 50 5.07 -8.28 -10.95
CA ALA A 50 5.94 -7.29 -11.59
C ALA A 50 5.46 -6.93 -13.00
N GLU A 51 5.08 -7.93 -13.80
CA GLU A 51 4.57 -7.72 -15.16
C GLU A 51 3.28 -6.90 -15.17
N MET A 52 2.37 -7.15 -14.22
CA MET A 52 1.12 -6.40 -14.12
C MET A 52 1.34 -4.90 -13.90
N VAL A 53 2.31 -4.52 -13.08
CA VAL A 53 2.54 -3.11 -12.74
C VAL A 53 3.51 -2.42 -13.69
N ARG A 54 4.28 -3.17 -14.47
CA ARG A 54 5.30 -2.63 -15.38
C ARG A 54 4.79 -1.51 -16.29
N PRO A 55 3.63 -1.62 -16.97
CA PRO A 55 3.15 -0.55 -17.83
C PRO A 55 2.92 0.77 -17.11
N LEU A 56 2.76 0.77 -15.78
CA LEU A 56 2.61 1.97 -14.98
C LEU A 56 3.94 2.69 -14.74
N PHE A 57 5.06 1.96 -14.92
CA PHE A 57 6.41 2.51 -14.80
C PHE A 57 7.04 2.90 -16.15
N ASP A 58 6.48 2.45 -17.29
CA ASP A 58 7.06 2.69 -18.61
C ASP A 58 7.26 4.17 -18.96
N MET A 59 6.41 5.04 -18.39
CA MET A 59 6.49 6.50 -18.58
C MET A 59 7.09 7.24 -17.38
N ALA A 60 7.62 6.51 -16.40
CA ALA A 60 8.14 7.12 -15.18
C ALA A 60 9.55 7.69 -15.41
N ASP A 61 9.67 9.02 -15.33
CA ASP A 61 10.95 9.74 -15.39
C ASP A 61 11.69 9.77 -14.03
N ARG A 62 11.09 9.18 -13.01
CA ARG A 62 11.58 9.17 -11.62
C ARG A 62 11.10 7.92 -10.87
N GLU A 63 11.64 7.74 -9.68
CA GLU A 63 11.17 6.67 -8.80
C GLU A 63 9.72 6.90 -8.37
N MET A 64 8.95 5.84 -8.43
CA MET A 64 7.56 5.80 -7.98
C MET A 64 7.35 4.57 -7.10
N VAL A 65 6.47 4.71 -6.11
CA VAL A 65 6.04 3.58 -5.28
C VAL A 65 4.56 3.33 -5.52
N LEU A 66 4.25 2.11 -5.92
CA LEU A 66 2.88 1.60 -6.07
C LEU A 66 2.56 0.65 -4.92
N VAL A 67 1.34 0.67 -4.47
CA VAL A 67 0.85 -0.25 -3.43
C VAL A 67 -0.42 -0.92 -3.90
N LEU A 68 -0.41 -2.24 -3.92
CA LEU A 68 -1.54 -3.09 -4.25
C LEU A 68 -2.15 -3.64 -2.97
N SER A 69 -3.43 -3.39 -2.75
CA SER A 69 -4.23 -4.00 -1.69
C SER A 69 -4.80 -5.34 -2.14
N LEU A 70 -4.76 -6.35 -1.28
CA LEU A 70 -5.34 -7.67 -1.55
C LEU A 70 -6.28 -8.11 -0.42
N ASN A 71 -7.26 -8.93 -0.77
CA ASN A 71 -8.17 -9.55 0.19
C ASN A 71 -7.55 -10.81 0.83
N THR A 72 -8.32 -11.52 1.67
CA THR A 72 -7.87 -12.72 2.41
C THR A 72 -7.58 -13.93 1.53
N ILE A 73 -8.06 -13.93 0.28
CA ILE A 73 -7.80 -14.98 -0.72
C ILE A 73 -6.80 -14.53 -1.80
N LEU A 74 -6.05 -13.46 -1.51
CA LEU A 74 -4.98 -12.89 -2.35
C LEU A 74 -5.47 -12.31 -3.70
N GLU A 75 -6.73 -11.90 -3.79
CA GLU A 75 -7.23 -11.20 -4.96
C GLU A 75 -6.97 -9.70 -4.83
N PRO A 76 -6.50 -9.04 -5.91
CA PRO A 76 -6.32 -7.60 -5.96
C PRO A 76 -7.63 -6.83 -5.79
N MET A 77 -7.59 -5.81 -4.95
CA MET A 77 -8.74 -4.95 -4.63
C MET A 77 -8.57 -3.53 -5.20
N ALA A 78 -7.40 -2.96 -5.01
CA ALA A 78 -7.05 -1.61 -5.47
C ALA A 78 -5.55 -1.45 -5.58
N LEU A 79 -5.12 -0.61 -6.53
CA LEU A 79 -3.75 -0.18 -6.72
C LEU A 79 -3.69 1.33 -6.56
N GLU A 80 -2.72 1.83 -5.80
CA GLU A 80 -2.45 3.26 -5.59
C GLU A 80 -1.03 3.59 -5.99
N ILE A 81 -0.85 4.75 -6.64
CA ILE A 81 0.46 5.40 -6.76
C ILE A 81 0.67 6.17 -5.46
N ALA A 82 1.34 5.54 -4.50
CA ALA A 82 1.48 6.08 -3.15
C ALA A 82 2.51 7.20 -3.07
N VAL A 83 3.59 7.11 -3.86
CA VAL A 83 4.68 8.10 -3.88
C VAL A 83 5.19 8.30 -5.29
N VAL A 84 5.44 9.56 -5.67
CA VAL A 84 6.11 9.96 -6.91
C VAL A 84 7.26 10.91 -6.56
N GLY A 85 8.48 10.56 -6.97
CA GLY A 85 9.69 11.37 -6.74
C GLY A 85 10.70 10.63 -5.83
N GLY A 86 11.98 10.99 -5.98
CA GLY A 86 13.14 10.23 -5.53
C GLY A 86 13.12 9.77 -4.07
N LEU A 87 13.51 8.52 -3.88
CA LEU A 87 13.77 7.90 -2.59
C LEU A 87 14.88 8.61 -1.78
N ASN A 88 15.75 9.37 -2.46
CA ASN A 88 16.89 10.09 -1.85
C ASN A 88 16.52 11.40 -1.13
N SER A 89 15.32 11.92 -1.29
CA SER A 89 14.95 13.22 -0.71
C SER A 89 13.79 13.18 0.27
N CYS A 90 13.02 12.11 0.32
CA CYS A 90 11.91 11.94 1.25
C CYS A 90 11.92 10.54 1.85
N THR A 91 12.00 10.47 3.16
CA THR A 91 11.70 9.21 3.86
C THR A 91 10.24 8.84 3.54
N ILE A 92 10.01 7.75 2.81
CA ILE A 92 8.67 7.25 2.54
C ILE A 92 8.01 6.95 3.88
N ASP A 93 6.86 7.59 4.12
CA ASP A 93 6.10 7.37 5.34
C ASP A 93 5.21 6.14 5.19
N CYS A 94 5.26 5.23 6.18
CA CYS A 94 4.39 4.06 6.20
C CYS A 94 2.89 4.45 6.18
N ARG A 95 2.54 5.66 6.61
CA ARG A 95 1.18 6.18 6.48
C ARG A 95 0.74 6.30 5.02
N ASP A 96 1.63 6.69 4.12
CA ASP A 96 1.31 6.80 2.70
C ASP A 96 1.15 5.41 2.08
N ILE A 97 1.94 4.43 2.52
CA ILE A 97 1.84 3.04 2.08
C ILE A 97 0.53 2.38 2.53
N PHE A 98 0.11 2.62 3.78
CA PHE A 98 -1.03 1.90 4.35
C PHE A 98 -2.38 2.63 4.26
N LYS A 99 -2.39 3.92 3.92
CA LYS A 99 -3.60 4.75 3.90
C LYS A 99 -4.76 4.11 3.12
N HIS A 100 -4.52 3.75 1.86
CA HIS A 100 -5.57 3.15 1.04
C HIS A 100 -5.88 1.70 1.45
N ALA A 101 -4.89 0.95 1.93
CA ALA A 101 -5.07 -0.42 2.38
C ALA A 101 -6.01 -0.50 3.60
N VAL A 102 -5.88 0.45 4.54
CA VAL A 102 -6.81 0.60 5.68
C VAL A 102 -8.22 0.95 5.19
N LEU A 103 -8.35 1.90 4.24
CA LEU A 103 -9.65 2.29 3.69
C LEU A 103 -10.34 1.18 2.90
N ASN A 104 -9.55 0.28 2.30
CA ASN A 104 -10.03 -0.89 1.56
C ASN A 104 -10.35 -2.09 2.44
N ASN A 105 -10.03 -2.06 3.74
CA ASN A 105 -10.04 -3.25 4.60
C ASN A 105 -9.19 -4.39 4.02
N ALA A 106 -8.01 -4.07 3.47
CA ALA A 106 -7.11 -5.05 2.91
C ALA A 106 -6.59 -6.02 3.98
N ALA A 107 -6.38 -7.28 3.60
CA ALA A 107 -5.71 -8.26 4.45
C ALA A 107 -4.19 -8.25 4.22
N PHE A 108 -3.80 -7.94 2.97
CA PHE A 108 -2.40 -7.92 2.55
C PHE A 108 -2.14 -6.73 1.64
N ILE A 109 -0.86 -6.36 1.53
CA ILE A 109 -0.35 -5.45 0.52
C ILE A 109 0.84 -6.07 -0.21
N MET A 110 1.05 -5.64 -1.46
CA MET A 110 2.31 -5.73 -2.17
C MET A 110 2.79 -4.33 -2.51
N CYS A 111 4.08 -4.07 -2.29
CA CYS A 111 4.72 -2.82 -2.68
C CYS A 111 5.54 -3.03 -3.94
N PHE A 112 5.55 -2.04 -4.82
CA PHE A 112 6.37 -2.02 -6.02
C PHE A 112 7.05 -0.67 -6.14
N HIS A 113 8.30 -0.65 -6.57
CA HIS A 113 8.92 0.58 -7.04
C HIS A 113 9.83 0.30 -8.23
N ASN A 114 10.10 1.33 -9.01
CA ASN A 114 11.02 1.26 -10.14
C ASN A 114 12.32 1.96 -9.80
N HIS A 115 13.40 1.48 -10.42
CA HIS A 115 14.67 2.21 -10.48
C HIS A 115 14.85 2.81 -11.88
N PRO A 116 14.94 4.14 -12.04
CA PRO A 116 15.19 4.76 -13.34
C PRO A 116 16.47 4.32 -14.00
N SER A 117 17.42 3.76 -13.23
CA SER A 117 18.64 3.15 -13.76
C SER A 117 18.39 1.81 -14.47
N GLY A 118 17.19 1.24 -14.41
CA GLY A 118 16.84 -0.08 -14.94
C GLY A 118 17.39 -1.27 -14.14
N ASN A 119 18.26 -1.03 -13.14
CA ASN A 119 18.82 -2.09 -12.31
C ASN A 119 17.91 -2.37 -11.10
N PRO A 120 17.30 -3.57 -10.95
CA PRO A 120 16.39 -3.88 -9.85
C PRO A 120 17.09 -4.23 -8.54
N GLN A 121 18.41 -4.15 -8.44
CA GLN A 121 19.11 -4.48 -7.20
C GLN A 121 18.76 -3.49 -6.09
N PRO A 122 18.36 -3.99 -4.90
CA PRO A 122 17.91 -3.12 -3.81
C PRO A 122 19.07 -2.35 -3.18
N SER A 123 18.83 -1.08 -2.89
CA SER A 123 19.67 -0.26 -2.04
C SER A 123 19.52 -0.61 -0.55
N GLU A 124 20.34 -0.01 0.31
CA GLU A 124 20.16 -0.12 1.76
C GLU A 124 18.87 0.59 2.23
N GLU A 125 18.49 1.66 1.56
CA GLU A 125 17.24 2.39 1.82
C GLU A 125 16.03 1.51 1.52
N ASP A 126 16.03 0.75 0.42
CA ASP A 126 14.96 -0.19 0.07
C ASP A 126 14.83 -1.31 1.10
N ARG A 127 15.96 -1.83 1.59
CA ARG A 127 15.97 -2.85 2.65
C ARG A 127 15.35 -2.32 3.95
N ARG A 128 15.74 -1.11 4.36
CA ARG A 128 15.20 -0.44 5.57
C ARG A 128 13.72 -0.13 5.40
N LEU A 129 13.31 0.34 4.22
CA LEU A 129 11.91 0.58 3.91
C LEU A 129 11.09 -0.71 4.01
N THR A 130 11.57 -1.80 3.42
CA THR A 130 10.90 -3.11 3.46
C THR A 130 10.66 -3.58 4.90
N VAL A 131 11.67 -3.48 5.76
CA VAL A 131 11.55 -3.83 7.19
C VAL A 131 10.50 -2.95 7.88
N ARG A 132 10.52 -1.63 7.65
CA ARG A 132 9.54 -0.71 8.23
C ARG A 132 8.11 -1.00 7.78
N ILE A 133 7.92 -1.34 6.50
CA ILE A 133 6.61 -1.72 5.98
C ILE A 133 6.15 -3.03 6.62
N GLU A 134 7.01 -4.03 6.72
CA GLU A 134 6.70 -5.31 7.36
C GLU A 134 6.26 -5.13 8.82
N GLU A 135 7.01 -4.35 9.60
CA GLU A 135 6.70 -4.05 11.01
C GLU A 135 5.38 -3.27 11.14
N SER A 136 5.18 -2.23 10.31
CA SER A 136 3.95 -1.45 10.31
C SER A 136 2.74 -2.29 9.94
N GLY A 137 2.88 -3.14 8.92
CA GLY A 137 1.82 -4.05 8.48
C GLY A 137 1.43 -5.05 9.56
N ARG A 138 2.41 -5.55 10.33
CA ARG A 138 2.14 -6.45 11.46
C ARG A 138 1.32 -5.77 12.57
N ILE A 139 1.62 -4.50 12.85
CA ILE A 139 0.87 -3.70 13.84
C ILE A 139 -0.56 -3.43 13.35
N LEU A 140 -0.73 -3.11 12.06
CA LEU A 140 -2.02 -2.80 11.46
C LEU A 140 -2.88 -4.04 11.15
N GLY A 141 -2.28 -5.25 11.19
CA GLY A 141 -2.96 -6.48 10.77
C GLY A 141 -3.10 -6.60 9.25
N ILE A 142 -2.34 -5.82 8.47
CA ILE A 142 -2.29 -5.81 7.00
C ILE A 142 -0.88 -6.24 6.59
N LEU A 143 -0.68 -7.50 6.23
CA LEU A 143 0.65 -8.05 6.04
C LEU A 143 1.26 -7.69 4.68
N LEU A 144 2.57 -7.42 4.65
CA LEU A 144 3.32 -7.26 3.42
C LEU A 144 3.54 -8.64 2.79
N LEU A 145 2.97 -8.90 1.61
CA LEU A 145 3.19 -10.13 0.85
C LEU A 145 4.54 -10.15 0.15
N ASP A 146 4.88 -9.03 -0.49
CA ASP A 146 6.15 -8.83 -1.15
C ASP A 146 6.44 -7.36 -1.34
N HIS A 147 7.72 -7.04 -1.51
CA HIS A 147 8.21 -5.78 -2.02
C HIS A 147 9.03 -6.10 -3.26
N ILE A 148 8.63 -5.55 -4.41
CA ILE A 148 9.19 -5.88 -5.71
C ILE A 148 9.78 -4.62 -6.34
N ILE A 149 11.07 -4.69 -6.71
CA ILE A 149 11.72 -3.65 -7.49
C ILE A 149 11.62 -4.03 -8.95
N VAL A 150 11.04 -3.16 -9.76
CA VAL A 150 10.86 -3.37 -11.20
C VAL A 150 12.01 -2.70 -11.96
N GLY A 151 12.75 -3.48 -12.70
CA GLY A 151 13.84 -3.03 -13.57
C GLY A 151 13.48 -3.08 -15.05
N GLU A 152 14.45 -2.80 -15.92
CA GLU A 152 14.34 -2.94 -17.38
C GLU A 152 14.38 -4.42 -17.83
N ASP A 153 14.04 -4.66 -19.08
CA ASP A 153 14.15 -5.99 -19.75
C ASP A 153 13.48 -7.13 -18.97
N LEU A 154 12.29 -6.90 -18.44
CA LEU A 154 11.53 -7.86 -17.62
C LEU A 154 12.23 -8.27 -16.33
N LYS A 155 13.34 -7.64 -15.96
CA LYS A 155 14.02 -7.90 -14.70
C LYS A 155 13.20 -7.34 -13.53
N TYR A 156 13.29 -8.03 -12.42
CA TYR A 156 12.73 -7.60 -11.14
C TYR A 156 13.57 -8.17 -9.98
N TYR A 157 13.35 -7.64 -8.80
CA TYR A 157 13.87 -8.19 -7.56
C TYR A 157 12.71 -8.32 -6.56
N SER A 158 12.49 -9.51 -6.04
CA SER A 158 11.49 -9.79 -5.00
C SER A 158 12.19 -9.97 -3.65
N PHE A 159 11.78 -9.19 -2.66
CA PHE A 159 12.28 -9.36 -1.30
C PHE A 159 11.80 -10.66 -0.67
N LYS A 160 10.63 -11.14 -1.06
CA LYS A 160 10.12 -12.45 -0.61
C LYS A 160 11.00 -13.60 -1.08
N GLU A 161 11.41 -13.60 -2.33
CA GLU A 161 12.28 -14.65 -2.91
C GLU A 161 13.68 -14.65 -2.29
N HIS A 162 14.24 -13.45 -2.00
CA HIS A 162 15.63 -13.32 -1.58
C HIS A 162 15.82 -13.22 -0.06
N TYR A 163 14.87 -12.63 0.67
CA TYR A 163 14.96 -12.40 2.12
C TYR A 163 13.99 -13.21 2.96
N GLY A 164 13.00 -13.87 2.32
CA GLY A 164 11.98 -14.62 3.02
C GLY A 164 11.17 -13.73 3.96
N ILE A 165 10.37 -12.82 3.41
CA ILE A 165 9.37 -12.07 4.21
C ILE A 165 8.56 -13.09 5.00
N ARG A 166 8.67 -13.06 6.32
CA ARG A 166 8.04 -14.05 7.19
C ARG A 166 6.64 -13.61 7.55
N TYR A 167 5.66 -14.32 7.05
CA TYR A 167 4.29 -14.23 7.57
C TYR A 167 4.28 -14.80 8.98
N ALA A 168 4.31 -13.94 10.00
CA ALA A 168 4.22 -14.39 11.39
C ALA A 168 2.85 -15.06 11.60
N GLY A 169 2.80 -16.40 11.54
CA GLY A 169 1.75 -17.22 12.13
C GLY A 169 0.52 -17.55 11.29
N ARG A 170 0.51 -17.37 9.97
CA ARG A 170 -0.51 -17.99 9.11
C ARG A 170 0.15 -18.70 7.93
N GLU A 171 0.13 -20.03 7.96
CA GLU A 171 0.28 -20.80 6.73
C GLU A 171 -0.90 -20.41 5.84
N VAL A 172 -0.60 -19.76 4.72
CA VAL A 172 -1.59 -19.52 3.67
C VAL A 172 -1.68 -20.83 2.91
N ALA A 173 -2.77 -21.56 3.16
CA ALA A 173 -3.09 -22.81 2.49
C ALA A 173 -3.39 -22.60 1.00
#